data_4577fb8446adaad2647310707b18430e
#
_entry.id   4577fb8446adaad2647310707b18430e
#
_cell.length_a   1.000
_cell.length_b   1.000
_cell.length_c   1.000
_cell.angle_alpha   90.00
_cell.angle_beta   90.00
_cell.angle_gamma   90.00
#
_symmetry.space_group_name_H-M   'P 1'
#
loop_
_entity.id
_entity.type
_entity.pdbx_description
1 polymer ?
#
loop_
_entity_poly.entity_id
_entity_poly.type
_entity_poly.pdbx_seq_one_letter_code
_entity_poly.pdbx_strand_id
1 'polypeptide(L)'
;YAVYRSDGACRGRLREAGWGVAYWPAGARGIGECEEWAFGFTGAPSTNNVAEYDGIYEALKRAWERAPEPCVFEVDSLLVAEQLNGSYACRSTDLEGTYSKCVDILKGLTARGQPWEIRHIYREYNATADALAGQGASFSGRRQSGAW
;
A
#
# COMPACT_ATOMS: atom_id res chain seq x y z
N TYR A 1 13.99 10.65 1.85
CA TYR A 1 13.10 9.93 0.95
C TYR A 1 11.66 10.36 1.16
N ALA A 2 10.88 10.39 0.10
CA ALA A 2 9.43 10.46 0.23
C ALA A 2 8.92 9.17 0.89
N VAL A 3 7.83 9.27 1.66
CA VAL A 3 7.27 8.15 2.42
C VAL A 3 5.86 7.85 1.93
N TYR A 4 5.63 6.60 1.56
CA TYR A 4 4.29 6.07 1.31
C TYR A 4 3.99 5.04 2.39
N ARG A 5 2.85 5.15 3.04
CA ARG A 5 2.36 4.12 3.95
C ARG A 5 1.06 3.57 3.42
N SER A 6 0.94 2.25 3.45
CA SER A 6 -0.27 1.59 2.99
C SER A 6 -0.72 0.55 4.00
N ASP A 7 -2.00 0.21 3.93
CA ASP A 7 -2.60 -0.80 4.79
C ASP A 7 -3.80 -1.40 4.09
N GLY A 8 -4.24 -2.56 4.60
CA GLY A 8 -5.46 -3.22 4.20
C GLY A 8 -6.26 -3.61 5.42
N ALA A 9 -7.57 -3.58 5.30
CA ALA A 9 -8.48 -3.99 6.36
C ALA A 9 -9.56 -4.90 5.80
N CYS A 10 -9.95 -5.90 6.58
CA CYS A 10 -11.05 -6.79 6.23
C CYS A 10 -11.94 -6.95 7.47
N ARG A 11 -13.22 -6.65 7.34
CA ARG A 11 -14.12 -6.50 8.49
C ARG A 11 -15.45 -7.20 8.29
N GLY A 12 -16.00 -7.64 9.43
CA GLY A 12 -17.36 -8.08 9.54
C GLY A 12 -17.64 -9.46 8.97
N ARG A 13 -18.90 -9.85 9.05
CA ARG A 13 -19.38 -11.18 8.61
C ARG A 13 -19.26 -11.36 7.10
N LEU A 14 -19.41 -10.28 6.33
CA LEU A 14 -19.32 -10.30 4.89
C LEU A 14 -17.90 -10.20 4.38
N ARG A 15 -16.93 -10.07 5.28
CA ARG A 15 -15.50 -9.92 4.97
C ARG A 15 -15.28 -8.82 3.92
N GLU A 16 -15.79 -7.64 4.22
CA GLU A 16 -15.61 -6.47 3.40
C GLU A 16 -14.21 -5.92 3.60
N ALA A 17 -13.46 -5.81 2.52
CA ALA A 17 -12.06 -5.40 2.57
C ALA A 17 -11.84 -4.08 1.85
N GLY A 18 -10.90 -3.30 2.37
CA GLY A 18 -10.51 -2.02 1.78
C GLY A 18 -9.02 -1.76 1.97
N TRP A 19 -8.52 -0.79 1.24
CA TRP A 19 -7.13 -0.38 1.27
C TRP A 19 -7.02 1.11 1.55
N GLY A 20 -5.86 1.52 2.06
CA GLY A 20 -5.54 2.92 2.31
C GLY A 20 -4.08 3.21 1.99
N VAL A 21 -3.82 4.43 1.51
CA VAL A 21 -2.48 4.92 1.19
C VAL A 21 -2.34 6.37 1.65
N ALA A 22 -1.21 6.69 2.26
CA ALA A 22 -0.87 8.06 2.65
C ALA A 22 0.54 8.38 2.16
N TYR A 23 0.76 9.64 1.78
CA TYR A 23 2.02 10.10 1.23
C TYR A 23 2.54 11.32 2.00
N TRP A 24 3.83 11.29 2.31
CA TRP A 24 4.58 12.42 2.87
C TRP A 24 5.74 12.75 1.94
N PRO A 25 5.95 14.04 1.62
CA PRO A 25 7.06 14.42 0.77
C PRO A 25 8.40 14.20 1.45
N ALA A 26 9.47 14.22 0.67
CA ALA A 26 10.82 14.14 1.20
C ALA A 26 11.05 15.26 2.22
N GLY A 27 11.69 14.92 3.35
CA GLY A 27 11.92 15.86 4.43
C GLY A 27 10.89 15.80 5.55
N ALA A 28 9.67 15.38 5.26
CA ALA A 28 8.62 15.21 6.29
C ALA A 28 8.85 13.94 7.12
N ARG A 29 9.54 12.94 6.59
CA ARG A 29 9.88 11.67 7.27
C ARG A 29 8.69 10.89 7.79
N GLY A 30 7.51 11.07 7.16
CA GLY A 30 6.29 10.43 7.63
C GLY A 30 5.76 11.01 8.95
N ILE A 31 6.17 12.21 9.32
CA ILE A 31 5.76 12.89 10.55
C ILE A 31 4.77 13.98 10.22
N GLY A 32 3.79 14.18 11.11
CA GLY A 32 2.71 15.15 10.91
C GLY A 32 1.65 14.64 9.97
N GLU A 33 0.82 15.53 9.47
CA GLU A 33 -0.24 15.15 8.53
C GLU A 33 0.34 14.77 7.18
N CYS A 34 -0.22 13.75 6.56
CA CYS A 34 0.17 13.36 5.21
C CYS A 34 -0.31 14.43 4.22
N GLU A 35 0.45 14.59 3.14
CA GLU A 35 0.13 15.58 2.11
C GLU A 35 -0.98 15.08 1.18
N GLU A 36 -0.95 13.80 0.86
CA GLU A 36 -1.92 13.18 -0.04
C GLU A 36 -2.37 11.85 0.55
N TRP A 37 -3.61 11.48 0.25
CA TRP A 37 -4.15 10.21 0.73
C TRP A 37 -5.22 9.68 -0.22
N ALA A 38 -5.44 8.36 -0.15
CA ALA A 38 -6.49 7.70 -0.90
C ALA A 38 -6.94 6.45 -0.17
N PHE A 39 -8.16 6.01 -0.44
CA PHE A 39 -8.66 4.72 0.01
C PHE A 39 -9.65 4.16 -0.99
N GLY A 40 -9.90 2.87 -0.92
CA GLY A 40 -10.83 2.23 -1.83
C GLY A 40 -11.29 0.88 -1.33
N PHE A 41 -12.33 0.36 -1.96
CA PHE A 41 -12.90 -0.94 -1.66
C PHE A 41 -12.14 -2.03 -2.41
N THR A 42 -11.70 -3.06 -1.69
CA THR A 42 -11.00 -4.20 -2.28
C THR A 42 -11.98 -5.25 -2.80
N GLY A 43 -13.00 -5.57 -2.00
CA GLY A 43 -13.99 -6.58 -2.35
C GLY A 43 -14.65 -7.21 -1.14
N ALA A 44 -15.66 -8.03 -1.40
CA ALA A 44 -16.34 -8.84 -0.38
C ALA A 44 -16.96 -10.07 -1.06
N PRO A 45 -16.74 -11.29 -0.53
CA PRO A 45 -15.82 -11.58 0.56
C PRO A 45 -14.35 -11.50 0.12
N SER A 46 -13.47 -11.06 1.00
CA SER A 46 -12.03 -10.95 0.73
C SER A 46 -11.21 -11.32 1.96
N THR A 47 -9.95 -10.97 1.99
CA THR A 47 -9.04 -11.25 3.09
C THR A 47 -8.18 -10.04 3.42
N ASN A 48 -7.59 -10.03 4.60
CA ASN A 48 -6.61 -9.01 4.97
C ASN A 48 -5.43 -8.98 4.00
N ASN A 49 -4.91 -10.14 3.63
CA ASN A 49 -3.74 -10.19 2.74
C ASN A 49 -4.03 -9.61 1.35
N VAL A 50 -5.20 -9.88 0.79
CA VAL A 50 -5.61 -9.28 -0.49
C VAL A 50 -5.69 -7.77 -0.37
N ALA A 51 -6.32 -7.27 0.69
CA ALA A 51 -6.42 -5.82 0.94
C ALA A 51 -5.05 -5.17 1.15
N GLU A 52 -4.14 -5.83 1.87
CA GLU A 52 -2.77 -5.36 2.08
C GLU A 52 -2.04 -5.21 0.74
N TYR A 53 -2.17 -6.19 -0.14
CA TYR A 53 -1.56 -6.10 -1.47
C TYR A 53 -2.19 -5.01 -2.33
N ASP A 54 -3.49 -4.82 -2.25
CA ASP A 54 -4.14 -3.70 -2.94
C ASP A 54 -3.59 -2.36 -2.46
N GLY A 55 -3.36 -2.23 -1.17
CA GLY A 55 -2.79 -1.01 -0.58
C GLY A 55 -1.40 -0.70 -1.12
N ILE A 56 -0.48 -1.66 -1.07
CA ILE A 56 0.88 -1.42 -1.56
C ILE A 56 0.89 -1.22 -3.08
N TYR A 57 0.05 -1.91 -3.81
CA TYR A 57 -0.07 -1.72 -5.24
C TYR A 57 -0.51 -0.28 -5.58
N GLU A 58 -1.50 0.24 -4.86
CA GLU A 58 -1.96 1.62 -5.04
C GLU A 58 -0.86 2.63 -4.70
N ALA A 59 -0.07 2.37 -3.66
CA ALA A 59 1.08 3.22 -3.33
C ALA A 59 2.14 3.19 -4.45
N LEU A 60 2.47 2.01 -4.95
CA LEU A 60 3.45 1.84 -6.02
C LEU A 60 3.01 2.51 -7.31
N LYS A 61 1.73 2.40 -7.67
CA LYS A 61 1.19 3.09 -8.85
C LYS A 61 1.37 4.59 -8.75
N ARG A 62 1.08 5.17 -7.60
CA ARG A 62 1.20 6.60 -7.38
C ARG A 62 2.64 7.07 -7.45
N ALA A 63 3.57 6.29 -6.91
CA ALA A 63 4.99 6.57 -7.05
C ALA A 63 5.44 6.50 -8.51
N TRP A 64 4.93 5.54 -9.26
CA TRP A 64 5.24 5.40 -10.68
C TRP A 64 4.71 6.58 -11.52
N GLU A 65 3.52 7.06 -11.19
CA GLU A 65 2.88 8.18 -11.90
C GLU A 65 3.49 9.54 -11.54
N ARG A 66 4.14 9.65 -10.39
CA ARG A 66 4.79 10.86 -9.92
C ARG A 66 6.19 10.99 -10.55
N ALA A 67 6.69 12.22 -10.64
CA ALA A 67 8.07 12.45 -11.06
C ALA A 67 9.03 11.64 -10.19
N PRO A 68 10.10 11.06 -10.77
CA PRO A 68 11.04 10.22 -10.01
C PRO A 68 11.62 10.94 -8.80
N GLU A 69 11.55 10.29 -7.64
CA GLU A 69 12.16 10.73 -6.39
C GLU A 69 12.47 9.51 -5.54
N PRO A 70 13.54 9.54 -4.73
CA PRO A 70 13.78 8.44 -3.81
C PRO A 70 12.60 8.28 -2.86
N CYS A 71 12.14 7.05 -2.66
CA CYS A 71 10.96 6.79 -1.85
C CYS A 71 11.07 5.52 -1.03
N VAL A 72 10.34 5.49 0.09
CA VAL A 72 10.20 4.32 0.94
C VAL A 72 8.72 3.99 1.06
N PHE A 73 8.42 2.71 0.94
CA PHE A 73 7.07 2.17 1.12
C PHE A 73 7.04 1.43 2.46
N GLU A 74 6.27 1.94 3.39
CA GLU A 74 6.17 1.38 4.74
C GLU A 74 4.84 0.66 4.89
N VAL A 75 4.90 -0.59 5.31
CA VAL A 75 3.74 -1.46 5.51
C VAL A 75 3.86 -2.17 6.86
N ASP A 76 2.72 -2.48 7.47
CA ASP A 76 2.74 -3.24 8.73
C ASP A 76 2.54 -4.75 8.52
N SER A 77 2.35 -5.18 7.29
CA SER A 77 2.32 -6.60 6.95
C SER A 77 3.73 -7.11 6.71
N LEU A 78 4.22 -7.94 7.61
CA LEU A 78 5.53 -8.58 7.44
C LEU A 78 5.54 -9.47 6.21
N LEU A 79 4.44 -10.18 5.94
CA LEU A 79 4.32 -11.03 4.74
C LEU A 79 4.55 -10.23 3.46
N VAL A 80 3.87 -9.11 3.31
CA VAL A 80 3.98 -8.25 2.13
C VAL A 80 5.43 -7.74 1.98
N ALA A 81 5.99 -7.21 3.07
CA ALA A 81 7.36 -6.69 3.05
C ALA A 81 8.36 -7.77 2.64
N GLU A 82 8.28 -8.95 3.24
CA GLU A 82 9.22 -10.04 2.97
C GLU A 82 9.05 -10.61 1.56
N GLN A 83 7.83 -10.70 1.07
CA GLN A 83 7.59 -11.18 -0.30
C GLN A 83 8.13 -10.19 -1.33
N LEU A 84 7.86 -8.90 -1.17
CA LEU A 84 8.32 -7.89 -2.12
C LEU A 84 9.82 -7.64 -2.05
N ASN A 85 10.45 -7.88 -0.89
CA ASN A 85 11.90 -7.84 -0.76
C ASN A 85 12.59 -9.13 -1.21
N GLY A 86 11.82 -10.15 -1.59
CA GLY A 86 12.35 -11.39 -2.11
C GLY A 86 12.74 -12.43 -1.07
N SER A 87 12.48 -12.19 0.21
CA SER A 87 12.80 -13.12 1.30
C SER A 87 11.83 -14.29 1.37
N TYR A 88 10.56 -14.06 1.01
CA TYR A 88 9.52 -15.10 0.98
C TYR A 88 8.95 -15.20 -0.43
N ALA A 89 8.67 -16.42 -0.86
CA ALA A 89 7.97 -16.64 -2.13
C ALA A 89 6.47 -16.34 -1.98
N CYS A 90 5.88 -15.78 -3.02
CA CYS A 90 4.42 -15.61 -3.10
C CYS A 90 3.84 -16.82 -3.86
N ARG A 91 3.15 -17.69 -3.13
CA ARG A 91 2.58 -18.92 -3.69
C ARG A 91 1.06 -18.97 -3.63
N SER A 92 0.44 -17.92 -3.12
CA SER A 92 -1.01 -17.82 -3.00
C SER A 92 -1.61 -17.42 -4.35
N THR A 93 -2.57 -18.18 -4.83
CA THR A 93 -3.29 -17.85 -6.06
C THR A 93 -4.06 -16.55 -5.94
N ASP A 94 -4.52 -16.21 -4.73
CA ASP A 94 -5.26 -14.97 -4.48
C ASP A 94 -4.37 -13.73 -4.54
N LEU A 95 -3.07 -13.89 -4.32
CA LEU A 95 -2.12 -12.78 -4.22
C LEU A 95 -1.22 -12.63 -5.44
N GLU A 96 -1.03 -13.71 -6.21
CA GLU A 96 -0.07 -13.74 -7.32
C GLU A 96 -0.26 -12.62 -8.33
N GLY A 97 -1.49 -12.32 -8.71
CA GLY A 97 -1.77 -11.29 -9.70
C GLY A 97 -1.30 -9.92 -9.26
N THR A 98 -1.69 -9.51 -8.05
CA THR A 98 -1.30 -8.21 -7.51
C THR A 98 0.18 -8.18 -7.16
N TYR A 99 0.71 -9.27 -6.60
CA TYR A 99 2.14 -9.40 -6.34
C TYR A 99 2.96 -9.15 -7.62
N SER A 100 2.58 -9.80 -8.71
CA SER A 100 3.26 -9.65 -10.00
C SER A 100 3.24 -8.21 -10.51
N LYS A 101 2.10 -7.53 -10.38
CA LYS A 101 1.99 -6.11 -10.74
C LYS A 101 2.90 -5.23 -9.88
N CYS A 102 2.99 -5.51 -8.58
CA CYS A 102 3.89 -4.79 -7.69
C CYS A 102 5.34 -4.97 -8.10
N VAL A 103 5.75 -6.20 -8.38
CA VAL A 103 7.11 -6.51 -8.83
C VAL A 103 7.43 -5.77 -10.13
N ASP A 104 6.50 -5.73 -11.07
CA ASP A 104 6.69 -5.02 -12.34
C ASP A 104 6.93 -3.53 -12.13
N ILE A 105 6.18 -2.90 -11.23
CA ILE A 105 6.39 -1.48 -10.91
C ILE A 105 7.77 -1.27 -10.26
N LEU A 106 8.14 -2.13 -9.31
CA LEU A 106 9.46 -2.03 -8.65
C LEU A 106 10.60 -2.17 -9.65
N LYS A 107 10.47 -3.08 -10.60
CA LYS A 107 11.44 -3.21 -11.70
C LYS A 107 11.49 -1.94 -12.54
N GLY A 108 10.36 -1.34 -12.82
CA GLY A 108 10.28 -0.08 -13.54
C GLY A 108 10.95 1.07 -12.80
N LEU A 109 10.72 1.20 -11.50
CA LEU A 109 11.39 2.20 -10.66
C LEU A 109 12.91 2.02 -10.72
N THR A 110 13.37 0.78 -10.57
CA THR A 110 14.80 0.46 -10.66
C THR A 110 15.36 0.83 -12.04
N ALA A 111 14.65 0.46 -13.10
CA ALA A 111 15.09 0.73 -14.48
C ALA A 111 15.23 2.21 -14.80
N ARG A 112 14.39 3.06 -14.17
CA ARG A 112 14.50 4.52 -14.35
C ARG A 112 15.43 5.21 -13.36
N GLY A 113 16.20 4.42 -12.58
CA GLY A 113 17.19 4.94 -11.64
C GLY A 113 16.61 5.52 -10.37
N GLN A 114 15.38 5.21 -10.05
CA GLN A 114 14.71 5.71 -8.84
C GLN A 114 14.99 4.78 -7.65
N PRO A 115 15.70 5.24 -6.62
CA PRO A 115 15.90 4.45 -5.42
C PRO A 115 14.59 4.20 -4.69
N TRP A 116 14.40 2.98 -4.24
CA TRP A 116 13.22 2.62 -3.46
C TRP A 116 13.58 1.61 -2.38
N GLU A 117 12.75 1.56 -1.34
CA GLU A 117 12.88 0.63 -0.25
C GLU A 117 11.49 0.21 0.20
N ILE A 118 11.30 -1.07 0.54
CA ILE A 118 10.08 -1.55 1.19
C ILE A 118 10.46 -1.91 2.61
N ARG A 119 9.79 -1.29 3.58
CA ARG A 119 10.11 -1.42 4.98
C ARG A 119 8.90 -1.86 5.78
N HIS A 120 9.10 -2.85 6.65
CA HIS A 120 8.11 -3.22 7.64
C HIS A 120 8.15 -2.22 8.80
N ILE A 121 6.96 -1.75 9.21
CA ILE A 121 6.80 -0.91 10.41
C ILE A 121 5.77 -1.58 11.33
N TYR A 122 5.82 -1.27 12.61
CA TYR A 122 4.82 -1.75 13.54
C TYR A 122 3.49 -1.04 13.30
N ARG A 123 2.39 -1.77 13.55
CA ARG A 123 1.04 -1.28 13.30
C ARG A 123 0.73 0.04 13.97
N GLU A 124 1.24 0.27 15.18
CA GLU A 124 1.06 1.51 15.91
C GLU A 124 1.63 2.74 15.20
N TYR A 125 2.58 2.55 14.28
CA TYR A 125 3.14 3.62 13.46
C TYR A 125 2.45 3.77 12.12
N ASN A 126 1.43 2.96 11.85
CA ASN A 126 0.71 2.97 10.57
C ASN A 126 -0.75 3.42 10.71
N ALA A 127 -1.04 4.25 11.71
CA ALA A 127 -2.42 4.63 12.06
C ALA A 127 -3.16 5.35 10.93
N THR A 128 -2.49 6.21 10.18
CA THR A 128 -3.12 6.95 9.08
C THR A 128 -3.61 6.00 7.99
N ALA A 129 -2.74 5.11 7.53
CA ALA A 129 -3.11 4.14 6.50
C ALA A 129 -4.15 3.15 7.01
N ASP A 130 -4.06 2.74 8.28
CA ASP A 130 -5.04 1.86 8.91
C ASP A 130 -6.45 2.48 8.91
N ALA A 131 -6.55 3.74 9.30
CA ALA A 131 -7.83 4.46 9.29
C ALA A 131 -8.41 4.56 7.87
N LEU A 132 -7.56 4.86 6.88
CA LEU A 132 -7.99 4.93 5.49
C LEU A 132 -8.45 3.57 4.96
N ALA A 133 -7.75 2.49 5.30
CA ALA A 133 -8.14 1.14 4.90
C ALA A 133 -9.50 0.77 5.49
N GLY A 134 -9.77 1.16 6.73
CA GLY A 134 -11.07 0.99 7.36
C GLY A 134 -12.19 1.74 6.63
N GLN A 135 -11.92 2.95 6.20
CA GLN A 135 -12.86 3.70 5.37
C GLN A 135 -13.10 3.00 4.04
N GLY A 136 -12.05 2.50 3.40
CA GLY A 136 -12.16 1.74 2.16
C GLY A 136 -13.04 0.51 2.30
N ALA A 137 -12.90 -0.23 3.40
CA ALA A 137 -13.73 -1.40 3.68
C ALA A 137 -15.20 -1.06 3.81
N SER A 138 -15.54 0.17 4.18
CA SER A 138 -16.91 0.64 4.35
C SER A 138 -17.53 1.21 3.07
N PHE A 139 -16.74 1.41 2.03
CA PHE A 139 -17.20 2.03 0.77
C PHE A 139 -17.37 0.98 -0.32
N SER A 140 -18.49 0.29 -0.33
CA SER A 140 -18.81 -0.75 -1.32
C SER A 140 -18.62 -0.26 -2.76
N GLY A 141 -17.55 -0.72 -3.41
CA GLY A 141 -17.28 -0.42 -4.81
C GLY A 141 -16.87 1.01 -5.11
N ARG A 142 -16.66 1.87 -4.09
CA ARG A 142 -16.26 3.25 -4.28
C ARG A 142 -14.81 3.48 -3.91
N ARG A 143 -14.19 4.36 -4.67
CA ARG A 143 -12.86 4.86 -4.38
C ARG A 143 -12.95 6.35 -4.09
N GLN A 144 -12.29 6.82 -3.04
CA GLN A 144 -12.15 8.23 -2.74
C GLN A 144 -10.69 8.56 -2.49
N SER A 145 -10.32 9.81 -2.77
CA SER A 145 -8.95 10.26 -2.55
C SER A 145 -8.97 11.72 -2.08
N GLY A 146 -7.91 12.11 -1.36
CA GLY A 146 -7.67 13.49 -0.99
C GLY A 146 -6.99 14.27 -2.10
N ALA A 147 -5.71 14.56 -1.95
CA ALA A 147 -4.95 15.39 -2.85
C ALA A 147 -4.40 14.69 -4.10
N TRP A 148 -4.72 13.45 -4.31
CA TRP A 148 -4.29 12.72 -5.51
C TRP A 148 -5.17 12.97 -6.71
#